data_0ae7769763020d5448cbc08c70c6acaa
#
_entry.id   0ae7769763020d5448cbc08c70c6acaa
#
_cell.length_a   1.000
_cell.length_b   1.000
_cell.length_c   1.000
_cell.angle_alpha   90.00
_cell.angle_beta   90.00
_cell.angle_gamma   90.00
#
_symmetry.space_group_name_H-M   'P 1'
#
loop_
_entity.id
_entity.type
_entity.pdbx_description
1 polymer ?
#
loop_
_entity_poly.entity_id
_entity_poly.type
_entity_poly.pdbx_seq_one_letter_code
_entity_poly.pdbx_strand_id
1 'polypeptide(L)'
;EKEYFIKIFKKIHLHPMIKKYFSKNYLSMNEKSILLPDKNILRPDRISYDDKTCVVIDYKTGSKKKKDNLQVIEYMKYMREILNKETLGFIVYIQGNNLSIKQIDFSN
;
A
#
# COMPACT_ATOMS: atom_id res chain seq x y z
N GLU A 1 -18.29 -1.38 -16.97
CA GLU A 1 -16.96 -1.81 -16.55
C GLU A 1 -16.04 -0.64 -16.31
N LYS A 2 -15.86 0.21 -17.32
CA LYS A 2 -15.00 1.37 -17.21
C LYS A 2 -15.47 2.32 -16.11
N GLU A 3 -16.78 2.55 -16.03
CA GLU A 3 -17.36 3.43 -15.02
C GLU A 3 -17.17 2.89 -13.61
N TYR A 4 -17.25 1.57 -13.46
CA TYR A 4 -17.01 0.92 -12.18
C TYR A 4 -15.60 1.18 -11.68
N PHE A 5 -14.60 0.97 -12.54
CA PHE A 5 -13.19 1.17 -12.16
C PHE A 5 -12.89 2.62 -11.82
N ILE A 6 -13.44 3.56 -12.58
CA ILE A 6 -13.28 4.99 -12.30
C ILE A 6 -13.87 5.34 -10.93
N LYS A 7 -15.04 4.79 -10.62
CA LYS A 7 -15.71 5.04 -9.35
C LYS A 7 -14.90 4.52 -8.16
N ILE A 8 -14.40 3.29 -8.27
CA ILE A 8 -13.57 2.68 -7.22
C ILE A 8 -12.28 3.47 -7.07
N PHE A 9 -11.63 3.84 -8.17
CA PHE A 9 -10.39 4.59 -8.15
C PHE A 9 -10.56 5.92 -7.41
N LYS A 10 -11.66 6.64 -7.67
CA LYS A 10 -11.96 7.89 -6.99
C LYS A 10 -12.18 7.67 -5.48
N LYS A 11 -12.89 6.61 -5.11
CA LYS A 11 -13.12 6.30 -3.70
C LYS A 11 -11.80 6.06 -2.97
N ILE A 12 -10.88 5.35 -3.59
CA ILE A 12 -9.56 5.09 -3.01
C ILE A 12 -8.82 6.40 -2.79
N HIS A 13 -8.72 7.23 -3.82
CA HIS A 13 -7.94 8.46 -3.77
C HIS A 13 -8.52 9.51 -2.83
N LEU A 14 -9.82 9.45 -2.56
CA LEU A 14 -10.48 10.41 -1.68
C LEU A 14 -10.70 9.88 -0.27
N HIS A 15 -10.32 8.64 0.01
CA HIS A 15 -10.55 8.06 1.32
C HIS A 15 -9.73 8.80 2.39
N PRO A 16 -10.36 9.21 3.51
CA PRO A 16 -9.67 10.01 4.53
C PRO A 16 -8.40 9.40 5.09
N MET A 17 -8.32 8.07 5.18
CA MET A 17 -7.15 7.39 5.76
C MET A 17 -5.90 7.52 4.90
N ILE A 18 -6.05 7.57 3.57
CA ILE A 18 -4.89 7.51 2.67
C ILE A 18 -4.82 8.64 1.66
N LYS A 19 -5.80 9.52 1.66
CA LYS A 19 -5.90 10.63 0.70
C LYS A 19 -4.61 11.42 0.56
N LYS A 20 -3.98 11.76 1.68
CA LYS A 20 -2.77 12.61 1.65
C LYS A 20 -1.60 11.94 0.96
N TYR A 21 -1.56 10.61 0.93
CA TYR A 21 -0.45 9.88 0.33
C TYR A 21 -0.54 9.80 -1.20
N PHE A 22 -1.64 10.27 -1.76
CA PHE A 22 -1.81 10.41 -3.19
C PHE A 22 -1.62 11.85 -3.65
N SER A 23 -1.34 12.77 -2.72
CA SER A 23 -1.17 14.18 -3.05
C SER A 23 0.19 14.42 -3.71
N LYS A 24 0.34 15.61 -4.30
CA LYS A 24 1.59 16.00 -4.94
C LYS A 24 2.78 16.16 -3.98
N ASN A 25 2.51 16.13 -2.67
CA ASN A 25 3.57 16.20 -1.67
C ASN A 25 4.27 14.86 -1.48
N TYR A 26 3.74 13.80 -2.08
CA TYR A 26 4.32 12.46 -2.01
C TYR A 26 4.70 11.99 -3.40
N LEU A 27 5.92 11.49 -3.55
CA LEU A 27 6.33 10.78 -4.75
C LEU A 27 5.80 9.36 -4.67
N SER A 28 5.72 8.68 -5.81
CA SER A 28 5.19 7.32 -5.83
C SER A 28 6.02 6.40 -6.70
N MET A 29 6.06 5.14 -6.28
CA MET A 29 6.55 4.03 -7.08
C MET A 29 5.41 3.03 -7.17
N ASN A 30 4.92 2.76 -8.37
CA ASN A 30 3.82 1.83 -8.59
C ASN A 30 4.37 0.53 -9.18
N GLU A 31 3.96 -0.60 -8.58
CA GLU A 31 4.31 -1.92 -9.07
C GLU A 31 5.81 -2.12 -9.34
N LYS A 32 6.65 -1.46 -8.56
CA LYS A 32 8.09 -1.62 -8.71
C LYS A 32 8.53 -2.89 -8.01
N SER A 33 9.35 -3.67 -8.71
CA SER A 33 9.98 -4.84 -8.13
C SER A 33 11.21 -4.43 -7.33
N ILE A 34 11.36 -4.99 -6.15
CA ILE A 34 12.49 -4.73 -5.27
C ILE A 34 13.24 -6.03 -5.10
N LEU A 35 14.49 -6.06 -5.57
CA LEU A 35 15.34 -7.24 -5.43
C LEU A 35 15.96 -7.24 -4.04
N LEU A 36 15.68 -8.30 -3.30
CA LEU A 36 16.20 -8.47 -1.93
C LEU A 36 17.57 -9.16 -1.95
N PRO A 37 18.34 -9.05 -0.85
CA PRO A 37 19.64 -9.70 -0.74
C PRO A 37 19.61 -11.21 -0.96
N ASP A 38 18.52 -11.88 -0.62
CA ASP A 38 18.35 -13.33 -0.82
C ASP A 38 17.83 -13.68 -2.21
N LYS A 39 17.84 -12.69 -3.12
CA LYS A 39 17.38 -12.81 -4.50
C LYS A 39 15.85 -12.98 -4.65
N ASN A 40 15.10 -12.85 -3.58
CA ASN A 40 13.65 -12.77 -3.67
C ASN A 40 13.23 -11.41 -4.20
N ILE A 41 12.03 -11.33 -4.73
CA ILE A 41 11.52 -10.08 -5.29
C ILE A 41 10.27 -9.69 -4.52
N LEU A 42 10.27 -8.47 -3.99
CA LEU A 42 9.06 -7.86 -3.43
C LEU A 42 8.40 -7.01 -4.51
N ARG A 43 7.09 -7.05 -4.55
CA ARG A 43 6.33 -6.28 -5.55
C ARG A 43 5.09 -5.66 -4.89
N PRO A 44 5.27 -4.64 -4.05
CA PRO A 44 4.13 -3.92 -3.50
C PRO A 44 3.39 -3.17 -4.59
N ASP A 45 2.07 -3.05 -4.45
CA ASP A 45 1.25 -2.40 -5.46
C ASP A 45 1.55 -0.91 -5.59
N ARG A 46 1.76 -0.25 -4.46
CA ARG A 46 2.10 1.17 -4.47
C ARG A 46 2.96 1.52 -3.27
N ILE A 47 3.95 2.35 -3.51
CA ILE A 47 4.75 2.96 -2.46
C ILE A 47 4.69 4.47 -2.67
N SER A 48 4.26 5.20 -1.64
CA SER A 48 4.27 6.66 -1.63
C SER A 48 5.29 7.11 -0.58
N TYR A 49 6.04 8.15 -0.88
CA TYR A 49 7.08 8.59 0.06
C TYR A 49 7.35 10.08 -0.05
N ASP A 50 7.79 10.64 1.07
CA ASP A 50 8.36 11.98 1.13
C ASP A 50 9.70 11.90 1.86
N ASP A 51 10.21 13.03 2.35
CA ASP A 51 11.52 13.05 3.00
C ASP A 51 11.58 12.21 4.28
N LYS A 52 10.47 12.05 4.98
CA LYS A 52 10.42 11.42 6.31
C LYS A 52 9.66 10.12 6.38
N THR A 53 8.76 9.89 5.45
CA THR A 53 7.79 8.80 5.55
C THR A 53 7.73 7.98 4.27
N CYS A 54 7.58 6.67 4.44
CA CYS A 54 7.31 5.74 3.35
C CYS A 54 6.00 5.04 3.66
N VAL A 55 5.12 4.94 2.68
CA VAL A 55 3.80 4.33 2.85
C VAL A 55 3.63 3.20 1.83
N VAL A 56 3.41 2.00 2.33
CA VAL A 56 3.14 0.84 1.50
C VAL A 56 1.64 0.65 1.41
N ILE A 57 1.11 0.58 0.20
CA ILE A 57 -0.31 0.37 -0.03
C ILE A 57 -0.49 -0.84 -0.92
N ASP A 58 -1.28 -1.79 -0.47
CA ASP A 58 -1.56 -3.01 -1.19
C ASP A 58 -3.06 -3.13 -1.45
N TYR A 59 -3.43 -3.54 -2.65
CA TYR A 59 -4.83 -3.67 -3.04
C TYR A 59 -5.21 -5.14 -3.07
N LYS A 60 -6.32 -5.48 -2.41
CA LYS A 60 -6.82 -6.85 -2.38
C LYS A 60 -8.29 -6.89 -2.78
N THR A 61 -8.64 -7.89 -3.55
CA THR A 61 -10.03 -8.20 -3.85
C THR A 61 -10.43 -9.43 -3.05
N GLY A 62 -11.72 -9.54 -2.74
CA GLY A 62 -12.23 -10.66 -1.96
C GLY A 62 -12.12 -10.45 -0.46
N SER A 63 -12.24 -11.53 0.30
CA SER A 63 -12.28 -11.48 1.75
C SER A 63 -10.89 -11.28 2.37
N LYS A 64 -10.88 -10.72 3.59
CA LYS A 64 -9.65 -10.49 4.34
C LYS A 64 -9.02 -11.82 4.76
N LYS A 65 -7.69 -11.91 4.63
CA LYS A 65 -6.93 -13.10 4.99
C LYS A 65 -5.75 -12.70 5.87
N LYS A 66 -5.38 -13.56 6.81
CA LYS A 66 -4.24 -13.28 7.69
C LYS A 66 -2.94 -13.09 6.93
N LYS A 67 -2.76 -13.85 5.85
CA LYS A 67 -1.54 -13.73 5.05
C LYS A 67 -1.38 -12.36 4.39
N ASP A 68 -2.48 -11.63 4.20
CA ASP A 68 -2.42 -10.27 3.64
C ASP A 68 -1.60 -9.34 4.54
N ASN A 69 -1.86 -9.42 5.86
CA ASN A 69 -1.13 -8.62 6.85
C ASN A 69 0.35 -8.95 6.83
N LEU A 70 0.67 -10.24 6.81
CA LEU A 70 2.06 -10.70 6.84
C LEU A 70 2.82 -10.21 5.60
N GLN A 71 2.18 -10.22 4.46
CA GLN A 71 2.79 -9.74 3.22
C GLN A 71 3.12 -8.25 3.30
N VAL A 72 2.19 -7.43 3.81
CA VAL A 72 2.41 -5.99 3.92
C VAL A 72 3.47 -5.69 4.98
N ILE A 73 3.47 -6.41 6.09
CA ILE A 73 4.50 -6.27 7.12
C ILE A 73 5.89 -6.54 6.53
N GLU A 74 6.00 -7.58 5.71
CA GLU A 74 7.27 -7.88 5.04
C GLU A 74 7.72 -6.75 4.13
N TYR A 75 6.80 -6.21 3.32
CA TYR A 75 7.09 -5.04 2.48
C TYR A 75 7.55 -3.85 3.32
N MET A 76 6.86 -3.59 4.43
CA MET A 76 7.18 -2.48 5.32
C MET A 76 8.58 -2.61 5.91
N LYS A 77 8.94 -3.81 6.34
CA LYS A 77 10.27 -4.07 6.91
C LYS A 77 11.38 -3.77 5.92
N TYR A 78 11.23 -4.26 4.69
CA TYR A 78 12.24 -4.04 3.66
C TYR A 78 12.29 -2.58 3.23
N MET A 79 11.16 -1.92 3.07
CA MET A 79 11.14 -0.52 2.69
C MET A 79 11.74 0.37 3.76
N ARG A 80 11.47 0.06 5.03
CA ARG A 80 12.07 0.77 6.15
C ARG A 80 13.59 0.64 6.13
N GLU A 81 14.08 -0.56 5.87
CA GLU A 81 15.51 -0.82 5.82
C GLU A 81 16.17 -0.11 4.64
N ILE A 82 15.55 -0.17 3.47
CA ILE A 82 16.10 0.44 2.26
C ILE A 82 16.09 1.96 2.31
N LEU A 83 14.97 2.55 2.74
CA LEU A 83 14.82 4.01 2.71
C LEU A 83 15.17 4.69 4.02
N ASN A 84 15.26 3.94 5.11
CA ASN A 84 15.54 4.47 6.45
C ASN A 84 14.57 5.59 6.84
N LYS A 85 13.28 5.34 6.63
CA LYS A 85 12.21 6.30 6.93
C LYS A 85 11.15 5.64 7.80
N GLU A 86 10.36 6.47 8.51
CA GLU A 86 9.16 5.98 9.16
C GLU A 86 8.28 5.31 8.10
N THR A 87 7.81 4.11 8.39
CA THR A 87 7.08 3.32 7.41
C THR A 87 5.68 2.99 7.90
N LEU A 88 4.70 3.28 7.08
CA LEU A 88 3.30 2.96 7.30
C LEU A 88 2.84 1.95 6.27
N GLY A 89 1.80 1.19 6.59
CA GLY A 89 1.24 0.23 5.67
C GLY A 89 -0.27 0.22 5.72
N PHE A 90 -0.87 0.04 4.56
CA PHE A 90 -2.33 -0.03 4.42
C PHE A 90 -2.70 -1.12 3.44
N ILE A 91 -3.80 -1.81 3.74
CA ILE A 91 -4.43 -2.71 2.78
C ILE A 91 -5.77 -2.11 2.39
N VAL A 92 -5.99 -1.99 1.10
CA VAL A 92 -7.27 -1.51 0.54
C VAL A 92 -8.03 -2.73 0.06
N TYR A 93 -9.11 -3.07 0.74
CA TYR A 93 -9.97 -4.19 0.37
C TYR A 93 -11.12 -3.71 -0.49
N ILE A 94 -11.26 -4.30 -1.65
CA ILE A 94 -12.29 -3.96 -2.63
C ILE A 94 -13.20 -5.17 -2.82
N GLN A 95 -14.47 -5.02 -2.45
CA GLN A 95 -15.48 -6.08 -2.63
C GLN A 95 -16.69 -5.46 -3.32
N GLY A 96 -16.80 -5.65 -4.62
CA GLY A 96 -17.87 -5.02 -5.41
C GLY A 96 -17.76 -3.51 -5.31
N ASN A 97 -18.79 -2.86 -4.80
CA ASN A 97 -18.81 -1.41 -4.61
C ASN A 97 -18.35 -0.98 -3.22
N ASN A 98 -17.99 -1.95 -2.39
CA ASN A 98 -17.56 -1.67 -1.02
C ASN A 98 -16.05 -1.54 -0.93
N LEU A 99 -15.62 -0.57 -0.15
CA LEU A 99 -14.21 -0.30 0.06
C LEU A 99 -13.95 -0.23 1.55
N SER A 100 -12.94 -0.95 2.03
CA SER A 100 -12.48 -0.81 3.40
C SER A 100 -10.97 -0.74 3.42
N ILE A 101 -10.42 0.06 4.34
CA ILE A 101 -8.98 0.25 4.44
C ILE A 101 -8.54 -0.13 5.84
N LYS A 102 -7.49 -0.96 5.91
CA LYS A 102 -6.92 -1.40 7.16
C LYS A 102 -5.50 -0.90 7.26
N GLN A 103 -5.18 -0.19 8.33
CA GLN A 103 -3.79 0.18 8.61
C GLN A 103 -3.09 -0.99 9.29
N ILE A 104 -1.89 -1.28 8.85
CA ILE A 104 -1.10 -2.39 9.36
C ILE A 104 -0.09 -1.84 10.36
N ASP A 105 -0.11 -2.42 11.57
CA ASP A 105 0.81 -2.04 12.62
C ASP A 105 2.12 -2.78 12.44
N PHE A 106 3.20 -2.02 12.27
CA PHE A 106 4.53 -2.56 12.05
C PHE A 106 5.08 -3.27 13.28
N SER A 107 4.74 -2.78 14.45
CA SER A 107 5.31 -3.30 15.69
C SER A 107 4.73 -4.65 16.10
N ASN A 108 3.69 -5.08 15.43
CA ASN A 108 3.08 -6.37 15.66
C ASN A 108 3.44 -7.34 14.54
#